data_3595b7c6254824884267bc8281627655
#
_entry.id   3595b7c6254824884267bc8281627655
#
_cell.length_a   1.000
_cell.length_b   1.000
_cell.length_c   1.000
_cell.angle_alpha   90.00
_cell.angle_beta   90.00
_cell.angle_gamma   90.00
#
_symmetry.space_group_name_H-M   'P 1'
#
loop_
_entity.id
_entity.type
_entity.pdbx_description
1 polymer ?
#
loop_
_entity_poly.entity_id
_entity_poly.type
_entity_poly.pdbx_seq_one_letter_code
_entity_poly.pdbx_strand_id
1 'polypeptide(L)'
;MTITLLNSCISAKKFTGFVEPKFDTPTQVATDEQITFDLTAFENSDPPVTATTLKSQFIPAVLYWQWNSTVEAEVNPTIVGQLFQENILRYADSLKIHDKLQGRKLELKLEKAPNHFVYSHKGNTIIFLIAYTINSLEAIFPIKEELVVGYKLLENETTIKSGTLTIEDSNQALKNIWKSPKKFTWRYIGRFKENTASMSKILVDRLSGEI
;
A
#
# COMPACT_ATOMS: atom_id res chain seq x y z
N MET A 1 28.98 -17.60 -26.67
CA MET A 1 28.28 -17.67 -25.38
C MET A 1 27.90 -16.23 -24.99
N THR A 2 26.70 -15.79 -25.37
CA THR A 2 26.26 -14.40 -25.17
C THR A 2 25.70 -14.28 -23.76
N ILE A 3 26.44 -13.63 -22.88
CA ILE A 3 26.04 -13.40 -21.50
C ILE A 3 24.98 -12.30 -21.50
N THR A 4 23.72 -12.67 -21.45
CA THR A 4 22.58 -11.77 -21.24
C THR A 4 22.49 -11.30 -19.77
N LEU A 5 23.53 -10.62 -19.27
CA LEU A 5 23.57 -10.04 -17.91
C LEU A 5 22.96 -8.63 -17.81
N LEU A 6 22.31 -8.14 -18.87
CA LEU A 6 21.88 -6.73 -18.96
C LEU A 6 20.52 -6.39 -18.38
N ASN A 7 19.88 -7.25 -17.57
CA ASN A 7 18.54 -7.00 -17.03
C ASN A 7 18.46 -6.89 -15.49
N SER A 8 19.48 -6.33 -14.84
CA SER A 8 19.45 -6.22 -13.37
C SER A 8 18.63 -5.04 -12.84
N CYS A 9 18.36 -4.02 -13.65
CA CYS A 9 17.56 -2.86 -13.24
C CYS A 9 16.10 -3.01 -13.67
N ILE A 10 15.18 -2.95 -12.73
CA ILE A 10 13.75 -2.91 -13.02
C ILE A 10 13.38 -1.48 -13.38
N SER A 11 12.80 -1.28 -14.58
CA SER A 11 12.23 0.02 -14.96
C SER A 11 10.88 0.24 -14.27
N ALA A 12 10.48 1.52 -14.13
CA ALA A 12 9.17 1.91 -13.61
C ALA A 12 8.04 1.17 -14.35
N LYS A 13 8.05 1.17 -15.69
CA LYS A 13 7.05 0.46 -16.52
C LYS A 13 6.95 -1.04 -16.19
N LYS A 14 8.09 -1.72 -16.01
CA LYS A 14 8.10 -3.15 -15.67
C LYS A 14 7.58 -3.37 -14.25
N PHE A 15 7.89 -2.46 -13.33
CA PHE A 15 7.43 -2.54 -11.96
C PHE A 15 5.92 -2.29 -11.85
N THR A 16 5.37 -1.28 -12.55
CA THR A 16 3.92 -1.06 -12.69
C THR A 16 3.23 -2.35 -13.15
N GLY A 17 3.73 -3.02 -14.19
CA GLY A 17 3.16 -4.29 -14.66
C GLY A 17 3.25 -5.46 -13.65
N PHE A 18 4.02 -5.34 -12.56
CA PHE A 18 3.97 -6.30 -11.45
C PHE A 18 2.91 -5.94 -10.40
N VAL A 19 2.70 -4.64 -10.17
CA VAL A 19 1.82 -4.11 -9.11
C VAL A 19 0.37 -4.06 -9.57
N GLU A 20 0.12 -3.48 -10.74
CA GLU A 20 -1.21 -3.20 -11.30
C GLU A 20 -2.15 -4.42 -11.26
N PRO A 21 -1.77 -5.66 -11.70
CA PRO A 21 -2.69 -6.79 -11.68
C PRO A 21 -3.17 -7.23 -10.30
N LYS A 22 -2.68 -6.60 -9.24
CA LYS A 22 -3.12 -6.84 -7.86
C LYS A 22 -4.12 -5.82 -7.35
N PHE A 23 -4.37 -4.77 -8.13
CA PHE A 23 -5.30 -3.69 -7.83
C PHE A 23 -6.36 -3.49 -8.93
N ASP A 24 -6.42 -4.39 -9.94
CA ASP A 24 -7.23 -4.27 -11.16
C ASP A 24 -8.75 -4.45 -10.98
N THR A 25 -9.27 -4.57 -9.80
CA THR A 25 -10.72 -4.74 -9.69
C THR A 25 -11.29 -3.77 -8.67
N PRO A 26 -12.03 -2.75 -9.09
CA PRO A 26 -12.96 -2.11 -8.18
C PRO A 26 -14.02 -3.16 -7.79
N THR A 27 -13.90 -3.69 -6.59
CA THR A 27 -14.99 -4.42 -5.97
C THR A 27 -16.17 -3.46 -5.92
N GLN A 28 -17.38 -3.93 -6.21
CA GLN A 28 -18.58 -3.12 -5.98
C GLN A 28 -18.50 -2.62 -4.55
N VAL A 29 -18.42 -1.29 -4.40
CA VAL A 29 -18.31 -0.68 -3.07
C VAL A 29 -19.57 -1.05 -2.32
N ALA A 30 -19.43 -1.82 -1.24
CA ALA A 30 -20.53 -2.13 -0.37
C ALA A 30 -21.09 -0.80 0.19
N THR A 31 -22.36 -0.56 -0.01
CA THR A 31 -23.07 0.59 0.57
C THR A 31 -23.72 0.16 1.86
N ASP A 32 -23.70 1.01 2.84
CA ASP A 32 -24.33 0.81 4.14
C ASP A 32 -25.30 1.98 4.42
N GLU A 33 -26.43 1.68 5.06
CA GLU A 33 -27.45 2.72 5.34
C GLU A 33 -27.11 3.57 6.56
N GLN A 34 -26.35 3.02 7.51
CA GLN A 34 -25.99 3.70 8.75
C GLN A 34 -24.55 4.21 8.76
N ILE A 35 -23.65 3.60 7.96
CA ILE A 35 -22.24 3.99 7.87
C ILE A 35 -21.97 4.52 6.46
N THR A 36 -21.80 5.83 6.35
CA THR A 36 -21.53 6.51 5.08
C THR A 36 -20.09 6.98 4.99
N PHE A 37 -19.55 7.07 3.76
CA PHE A 37 -18.16 7.45 3.53
C PHE A 37 -18.07 8.68 2.65
N ASP A 38 -17.28 9.66 3.08
CA ASP A 38 -16.77 10.74 2.25
C ASP A 38 -15.35 10.38 1.79
N LEU A 39 -15.20 10.06 0.52
CA LEU A 39 -13.94 9.71 -0.14
C LEU A 39 -13.47 10.80 -1.10
N THR A 40 -14.00 12.01 -1.04
CA THR A 40 -13.69 13.10 -1.99
C THR A 40 -12.20 13.44 -2.04
N ALA A 41 -11.48 13.29 -0.93
CA ALA A 41 -10.02 13.47 -0.87
C ALA A 41 -9.24 12.37 -1.63
N PHE A 42 -9.91 11.28 -1.99
CA PHE A 42 -9.34 10.10 -2.67
C PHE A 42 -9.79 9.96 -4.12
N GLU A 43 -10.63 10.86 -4.61
CA GLU A 43 -11.07 10.83 -6.01
C GLU A 43 -9.91 11.19 -6.93
N ASN A 44 -9.51 10.22 -7.74
CA ASN A 44 -8.43 10.36 -8.69
C ASN A 44 -8.70 9.52 -9.95
N SER A 45 -8.56 10.14 -11.12
CA SER A 45 -8.75 9.50 -12.43
C SER A 45 -7.49 8.88 -13.01
N ASP A 46 -6.37 8.92 -12.30
CA ASP A 46 -5.09 8.36 -12.73
C ASP A 46 -5.14 6.83 -12.85
N PRO A 47 -4.17 6.22 -13.53
CA PRO A 47 -4.05 4.77 -13.61
C PRO A 47 -4.05 4.09 -12.23
N PRO A 48 -4.44 2.80 -12.14
CA PRO A 48 -4.47 2.07 -10.87
C PRO A 48 -3.17 2.12 -10.07
N VAL A 49 -2.04 2.22 -10.77
CA VAL A 49 -0.71 2.35 -10.17
C VAL A 49 0.17 3.22 -11.05
N THR A 50 0.83 4.18 -10.43
CA THR A 50 1.91 4.93 -11.06
C THR A 50 3.25 4.50 -10.46
N ALA A 51 4.30 4.48 -11.29
CA ALA A 51 5.64 4.18 -10.79
C ALA A 51 6.67 5.14 -11.38
N THR A 52 7.55 5.64 -10.52
CA THR A 52 8.60 6.60 -10.88
C THR A 52 9.97 6.03 -10.54
N THR A 53 10.90 6.10 -11.49
CA THR A 53 12.29 5.71 -11.24
C THR A 53 13.01 6.82 -10.49
N LEU A 54 13.33 6.58 -9.21
CA LEU A 54 14.09 7.52 -8.38
C LEU A 54 15.59 7.42 -8.65
N LYS A 55 16.08 6.21 -8.91
CA LYS A 55 17.49 5.96 -9.20
C LYS A 55 17.63 4.79 -10.16
N SER A 56 18.49 4.96 -11.16
CA SER A 56 18.91 3.88 -12.05
C SER A 56 20.39 4.09 -12.39
N GLN A 57 21.25 3.29 -11.78
CA GLN A 57 22.69 3.42 -11.95
C GLN A 57 23.28 2.03 -12.20
N PHE A 58 24.09 1.93 -13.24
CA PHE A 58 24.92 0.78 -13.53
C PHE A 58 26.34 1.25 -13.80
N ILE A 59 27.31 0.69 -13.07
CA ILE A 59 28.72 1.02 -13.20
C ILE A 59 29.44 -0.25 -13.68
N PRO A 60 29.80 -0.34 -14.97
CA PRO A 60 30.62 -1.43 -15.49
C PRO A 60 32.11 -1.09 -15.33
N ALA A 61 32.87 -2.04 -14.85
CA ALA A 61 34.33 -2.03 -14.89
C ALA A 61 34.84 -3.42 -15.32
N VAL A 62 36.11 -3.57 -15.65
CA VAL A 62 36.64 -4.81 -16.27
C VAL A 62 36.36 -6.07 -15.42
N LEU A 63 36.47 -5.95 -14.10
CA LEU A 63 36.27 -7.09 -13.18
C LEU A 63 35.26 -6.76 -12.06
N TYR A 64 34.50 -5.66 -12.23
CA TYR A 64 33.58 -5.16 -11.21
C TYR A 64 32.36 -4.54 -11.87
N TRP A 65 31.14 -4.95 -11.43
CA TRP A 65 29.90 -4.32 -11.80
C TRP A 65 29.11 -3.96 -10.56
N GLN A 66 28.52 -2.78 -10.57
CA GLN A 66 27.63 -2.32 -9.51
C GLN A 66 26.31 -1.86 -10.14
N TRP A 67 25.21 -2.18 -9.47
CA TRP A 67 23.89 -1.69 -9.84
C TRP A 67 23.16 -1.13 -8.64
N ASN A 68 22.34 -0.12 -8.89
CA ASN A 68 21.47 0.50 -7.90
C ASN A 68 20.22 1.01 -8.63
N SER A 69 19.10 0.35 -8.40
CA SER A 69 17.80 0.71 -8.97
C SER A 69 16.81 0.94 -7.84
N THR A 70 16.13 2.08 -7.88
CA THR A 70 15.09 2.44 -6.92
C THR A 70 13.89 2.96 -7.70
N VAL A 71 12.74 2.35 -7.44
CA VAL A 71 11.46 2.71 -8.06
C VAL A 71 10.44 2.94 -6.97
N GLU A 72 9.83 4.11 -6.96
CA GLU A 72 8.67 4.42 -6.13
C GLU A 72 7.40 4.01 -6.87
N ALA A 73 6.46 3.41 -6.17
CA ALA A 73 5.13 3.12 -6.67
C ALA A 73 4.08 3.76 -5.77
N GLU A 74 3.11 4.37 -6.41
CA GLU A 74 1.90 4.93 -5.81
C GLU A 74 0.70 4.13 -6.31
N VAL A 75 -0.09 3.63 -5.36
CA VAL A 75 -1.40 3.03 -5.66
C VAL A 75 -2.41 4.16 -5.72
N ASN A 76 -3.26 4.14 -6.75
CA ASN A 76 -4.28 5.17 -6.95
C ASN A 76 -5.10 5.37 -5.66
N PRO A 77 -5.20 6.61 -5.15
CA PRO A 77 -5.94 6.92 -3.94
C PRO A 77 -7.36 6.38 -3.93
N THR A 78 -8.09 6.44 -5.05
CA THR A 78 -9.47 5.89 -5.16
C THR A 78 -9.51 4.40 -4.79
N ILE A 79 -8.55 3.61 -5.28
CA ILE A 79 -8.47 2.17 -4.98
C ILE A 79 -8.17 1.96 -3.50
N VAL A 80 -7.27 2.76 -2.94
CA VAL A 80 -6.92 2.68 -1.52
C VAL A 80 -8.10 3.06 -0.64
N GLY A 81 -8.82 4.14 -0.97
CA GLY A 81 -10.03 4.57 -0.28
C GLY A 81 -11.09 3.47 -0.26
N GLN A 82 -11.35 2.83 -1.41
CA GLN A 82 -12.29 1.70 -1.52
C GLN A 82 -11.83 0.49 -0.69
N LEU A 83 -10.53 0.18 -0.68
CA LEU A 83 -9.97 -0.92 0.11
C LEU A 83 -10.15 -0.67 1.63
N PHE A 84 -9.98 0.58 2.09
CA PHE A 84 -10.26 0.94 3.48
C PHE A 84 -11.75 0.86 3.78
N GLN A 85 -12.61 1.39 2.93
CA GLN A 85 -14.08 1.34 3.09
C GLN A 85 -14.57 -0.11 3.23
N GLU A 86 -14.16 -1.02 2.33
CA GLU A 86 -14.52 -2.43 2.39
C GLU A 86 -14.08 -3.08 3.72
N ASN A 87 -12.84 -2.83 4.14
CA ASN A 87 -12.33 -3.38 5.38
C ASN A 87 -13.06 -2.81 6.62
N ILE A 88 -13.33 -1.49 6.64
CA ILE A 88 -14.04 -0.84 7.75
C ILE A 88 -15.45 -1.43 7.88
N LEU A 89 -16.22 -1.56 6.80
CA LEU A 89 -17.55 -2.16 6.82
C LEU A 89 -17.50 -3.60 7.32
N ARG A 90 -16.59 -4.42 6.79
CA ARG A 90 -16.42 -5.81 7.24
C ARG A 90 -16.13 -5.93 8.74
N TYR A 91 -15.31 -5.03 9.30
CA TYR A 91 -15.03 -5.04 10.73
C TYR A 91 -16.16 -4.43 11.56
N ALA A 92 -16.87 -3.42 11.03
CA ALA A 92 -18.06 -2.86 11.66
C ALA A 92 -19.13 -3.93 11.88
N ASP A 93 -19.38 -4.78 10.88
CA ASP A 93 -20.27 -5.94 10.98
C ASP A 93 -19.79 -6.93 12.05
N SER A 94 -18.50 -7.28 12.03
CA SER A 94 -17.95 -8.24 12.99
C SER A 94 -18.02 -7.78 14.44
N LEU A 95 -17.93 -6.48 14.69
CA LEU A 95 -18.01 -5.83 16.00
C LEU A 95 -19.42 -5.36 16.36
N LYS A 96 -20.42 -5.65 15.50
CA LYS A 96 -21.82 -5.24 15.67
C LYS A 96 -21.98 -3.74 15.94
N ILE A 97 -21.27 -2.93 15.15
CA ILE A 97 -21.33 -1.45 15.29
C ILE A 97 -22.75 -0.95 15.07
N HIS A 98 -23.54 -1.56 14.17
CA HIS A 98 -24.93 -1.23 13.91
C HIS A 98 -25.81 -1.31 15.18
N ASP A 99 -25.59 -2.33 16.03
CA ASP A 99 -26.32 -2.49 17.30
C ASP A 99 -25.99 -1.32 18.25
N LYS A 100 -24.75 -0.82 18.22
CA LYS A 100 -24.33 0.31 19.05
C LYS A 100 -24.83 1.65 18.53
N LEU A 101 -24.99 1.77 17.22
CA LEU A 101 -25.52 3.01 16.60
C LEU A 101 -26.97 3.26 16.99
N GLN A 102 -27.77 2.23 17.29
CA GLN A 102 -29.16 2.37 17.73
C GLN A 102 -30.02 3.27 16.82
N GLY A 103 -29.84 3.16 15.50
CA GLY A 103 -30.53 3.96 14.49
C GLY A 103 -29.88 5.31 14.16
N ARG A 104 -28.80 5.69 14.86
CA ARG A 104 -27.97 6.86 14.50
C ARG A 104 -27.16 6.57 13.25
N LYS A 105 -26.70 7.61 12.56
CA LYS A 105 -25.81 7.49 11.40
C LYS A 105 -24.39 7.86 11.76
N LEU A 106 -23.42 7.14 11.18
CA LEU A 106 -22.00 7.40 11.30
C LEU A 106 -21.45 7.83 9.93
N GLU A 107 -21.00 9.07 9.82
CA GLU A 107 -20.30 9.56 8.64
C GLU A 107 -18.78 9.47 8.89
N LEU A 108 -18.07 8.83 7.98
CA LEU A 108 -16.61 8.68 7.99
C LEU A 108 -16.01 9.41 6.80
N LYS A 109 -15.12 10.35 7.07
CA LYS A 109 -14.35 11.06 6.06
C LYS A 109 -12.92 10.57 6.06
N LEU A 110 -12.51 9.87 5.02
CA LEU A 110 -11.10 9.55 4.82
C LEU A 110 -10.34 10.81 4.41
N GLU A 111 -9.31 11.18 5.17
CA GLU A 111 -8.49 12.37 4.91
C GLU A 111 -7.10 12.00 4.40
N LYS A 112 -6.51 10.92 4.94
CA LYS A 112 -5.20 10.41 4.55
C LYS A 112 -5.12 8.90 4.72
N ALA A 113 -4.41 8.22 3.82
CA ALA A 113 -4.14 6.79 3.92
C ALA A 113 -2.82 6.41 3.22
N PRO A 114 -2.10 5.38 3.71
CA PRO A 114 -0.88 4.89 3.07
C PRO A 114 -1.17 4.36 1.67
N ASN A 115 -0.48 4.88 0.65
CA ASN A 115 -0.62 4.42 -0.72
C ASN A 115 0.72 4.31 -1.48
N HIS A 116 1.86 4.62 -0.83
CA HIS A 116 3.18 4.64 -1.43
C HIS A 116 4.12 3.57 -0.88
N PHE A 117 4.99 3.05 -1.75
CA PHE A 117 6.11 2.20 -1.34
C PHE A 117 7.26 2.25 -2.35
N VAL A 118 8.46 1.91 -1.90
CA VAL A 118 9.69 2.00 -2.67
C VAL A 118 10.31 0.63 -2.84
N TYR A 119 10.47 0.18 -4.09
CA TYR A 119 11.28 -0.96 -4.45
C TYR A 119 12.73 -0.54 -4.63
N SER A 120 13.65 -1.26 -4.03
CA SER A 120 15.10 -1.04 -4.16
C SER A 120 15.81 -2.34 -4.49
N HIS A 121 16.64 -2.32 -5.51
CA HIS A 121 17.52 -3.41 -5.88
C HIS A 121 18.93 -2.88 -6.11
N LYS A 122 19.86 -3.25 -5.24
CA LYS A 122 21.27 -2.83 -5.30
C LYS A 122 22.18 -4.01 -5.11
N GLY A 123 23.34 -3.95 -5.74
CA GLY A 123 24.35 -4.99 -5.56
C GLY A 123 25.60 -4.72 -6.36
N ASN A 124 26.53 -5.64 -6.23
CA ASN A 124 27.77 -5.66 -6.99
C ASN A 124 28.20 -7.10 -7.32
N THR A 125 29.00 -7.20 -8.36
CA THR A 125 29.72 -8.42 -8.73
C THR A 125 31.19 -8.11 -8.87
N ILE A 126 32.03 -8.92 -8.28
CA ILE A 126 33.48 -8.85 -8.42
C ILE A 126 33.94 -10.17 -9.05
N ILE A 127 34.73 -10.09 -10.12
CA ILE A 127 35.30 -11.26 -10.80
C ILE A 127 36.78 -11.36 -10.44
N PHE A 128 37.17 -12.52 -9.98
CA PHE A 128 38.58 -12.94 -9.83
C PHE A 128 38.96 -13.87 -10.98
N LEU A 129 40.21 -14.19 -11.12
CA LEU A 129 40.72 -15.02 -12.24
C LEU A 129 39.95 -16.33 -12.43
N ILE A 130 39.52 -16.98 -11.35
CA ILE A 130 38.84 -18.30 -11.37
C ILE A 130 37.56 -18.34 -10.56
N ALA A 131 37.15 -17.23 -9.97
CA ALA A 131 35.96 -17.15 -9.12
C ALA A 131 35.27 -15.79 -9.25
N TYR A 132 34.02 -15.71 -8.80
CA TYR A 132 33.31 -14.45 -8.70
C TYR A 132 32.48 -14.40 -7.41
N THR A 133 32.22 -13.19 -6.94
CA THR A 133 31.30 -12.93 -5.83
C THR A 133 30.15 -12.04 -6.30
N ILE A 134 28.94 -12.34 -5.84
CA ILE A 134 27.75 -11.51 -6.07
C ILE A 134 27.17 -11.14 -4.73
N ASN A 135 27.06 -9.84 -4.47
CA ASN A 135 26.29 -9.30 -3.37
C ASN A 135 25.05 -8.61 -3.95
N SER A 136 23.88 -8.99 -3.50
CA SER A 136 22.63 -8.40 -3.96
C SER A 136 21.66 -8.22 -2.80
N LEU A 137 21.06 -7.05 -2.73
CA LEU A 137 19.99 -6.71 -1.81
C LEU A 137 18.79 -6.20 -2.59
N GLU A 138 17.71 -6.93 -2.52
CA GLU A 138 16.41 -6.54 -3.07
C GLU A 138 15.42 -6.37 -1.91
N ALA A 139 14.77 -5.22 -1.81
CA ALA A 139 13.84 -4.90 -0.74
C ALA A 139 12.72 -3.97 -1.22
N ILE A 140 11.57 -4.05 -0.53
CA ILE A 140 10.50 -3.06 -0.68
C ILE A 140 10.27 -2.43 0.70
N PHE A 141 10.20 -1.11 0.70
CA PHE A 141 10.02 -0.27 1.88
C PHE A 141 8.68 0.45 1.80
N PRO A 142 7.83 0.41 2.82
CA PRO A 142 6.69 1.31 2.89
C PRO A 142 7.17 2.75 3.06
N ILE A 143 6.49 3.69 2.41
CA ILE A 143 6.55 5.09 2.84
C ILE A 143 5.52 5.20 3.97
N LYS A 144 6.01 5.50 5.16
CA LYS A 144 5.19 5.54 6.37
C LYS A 144 4.23 6.72 6.31
N GLU A 145 2.95 6.41 6.27
CA GLU A 145 1.88 7.38 6.30
C GLU A 145 0.79 6.93 7.27
N GLU A 146 0.16 7.88 7.95
CA GLU A 146 -0.92 7.59 8.88
C GLU A 146 -2.24 7.44 8.12
N LEU A 147 -3.13 6.59 8.64
CA LEU A 147 -4.54 6.62 8.28
C LEU A 147 -5.21 7.69 9.15
N VAL A 148 -5.77 8.72 8.50
CA VAL A 148 -6.50 9.80 9.19
C VAL A 148 -7.95 9.77 8.74
N VAL A 149 -8.86 9.63 9.70
CA VAL A 149 -10.29 9.53 9.45
C VAL A 149 -11.05 10.46 10.39
N GLY A 150 -11.73 11.46 9.82
CA GLY A 150 -12.74 12.24 10.51
C GLY A 150 -14.02 11.43 10.68
N TYR A 151 -14.71 11.57 11.80
CA TYR A 151 -16.01 10.94 12.02
C TYR A 151 -17.04 11.93 12.55
N LYS A 152 -18.31 11.70 12.17
CA LYS A 152 -19.47 12.40 12.74
C LYS A 152 -20.55 11.37 13.07
N LEU A 153 -21.06 11.45 14.30
CA LEU A 153 -22.22 10.70 14.72
C LEU A 153 -23.46 11.62 14.65
N LEU A 154 -24.46 11.18 13.88
CA LEU A 154 -25.68 11.97 13.67
C LEU A 154 -26.89 11.28 14.29
N GLU A 155 -27.73 12.07 14.90
CA GLU A 155 -29.08 11.70 15.36
C GLU A 155 -30.08 12.66 14.73
N ASN A 156 -31.04 12.13 13.99
CA ASN A 156 -32.01 12.95 13.24
C ASN A 156 -31.35 14.08 12.44
N GLU A 157 -30.29 13.75 11.70
CA GLU A 157 -29.48 14.67 10.87
C GLU A 157 -28.70 15.75 11.64
N THR A 158 -28.75 15.72 12.97
CA THR A 158 -27.98 16.62 13.81
C THR A 158 -26.71 15.94 14.29
N THR A 159 -25.57 16.58 14.15
CA THR A 159 -24.30 16.06 14.66
C THR A 159 -24.28 16.12 16.17
N ILE A 160 -24.25 14.98 16.84
CA ILE A 160 -24.16 14.86 18.29
C ILE A 160 -22.72 14.64 18.78
N LYS A 161 -21.87 14.09 17.94
CA LYS A 161 -20.45 13.90 18.26
C LYS A 161 -19.62 13.93 16.98
N SER A 162 -18.41 14.45 17.04
CA SER A 162 -17.45 14.42 15.93
C SER A 162 -16.02 14.40 16.45
N GLY A 163 -15.11 13.93 15.64
CA GLY A 163 -13.68 13.88 15.96
C GLY A 163 -12.84 13.39 14.79
N THR A 164 -11.55 13.25 15.04
CA THR A 164 -10.60 12.67 14.07
C THR A 164 -9.80 11.58 14.76
N LEU A 165 -9.66 10.45 14.10
CA LEU A 165 -8.84 9.34 14.56
C LEU A 165 -7.63 9.17 13.63
N THR A 166 -6.48 9.02 14.24
CA THR A 166 -5.21 8.76 13.53
C THR A 166 -4.68 7.40 13.92
N ILE A 167 -4.38 6.57 12.91
CA ILE A 167 -3.82 5.22 13.07
C ILE A 167 -2.46 5.18 12.38
N GLU A 168 -1.43 4.81 13.12
CA GLU A 168 -0.07 4.69 12.60
C GLU A 168 0.06 3.50 11.65
N ASP A 169 0.82 3.68 10.57
CA ASP A 169 1.19 2.61 9.66
C ASP A 169 2.24 1.68 10.32
N SER A 170 1.83 0.44 10.58
CA SER A 170 2.70 -0.60 11.14
C SER A 170 3.44 -1.43 10.07
N ASN A 171 3.23 -1.14 8.78
CA ASN A 171 3.89 -1.88 7.70
C ASN A 171 5.42 -1.77 7.79
N GLN A 172 6.11 -2.84 7.46
CA GLN A 172 7.57 -2.93 7.58
C GLN A 172 8.21 -3.32 6.26
N ALA A 173 9.46 -2.93 6.09
CA ALA A 173 10.28 -3.33 4.96
C ALA A 173 10.30 -4.86 4.80
N LEU A 174 10.21 -5.31 3.56
CA LEU A 174 10.35 -6.70 3.18
C LEU A 174 11.62 -6.88 2.35
N LYS A 175 12.47 -7.84 2.73
CA LYS A 175 13.67 -8.22 1.96
C LYS A 175 13.36 -9.46 1.14
N ASN A 176 13.85 -9.47 -0.10
CA ASN A 176 13.79 -10.66 -0.95
C ASN A 176 14.96 -11.58 -0.62
N ILE A 177 14.66 -12.86 -0.39
CA ILE A 177 15.70 -13.86 -0.12
C ILE A 177 15.91 -14.75 -1.35
N TRP A 178 14.80 -15.24 -1.98
CA TRP A 178 14.91 -16.25 -3.06
C TRP A 178 13.77 -16.20 -4.08
N LYS A 179 13.00 -15.11 -4.14
CA LYS A 179 11.87 -14.99 -5.07
C LYS A 179 12.25 -14.19 -6.29
N SER A 180 11.61 -14.47 -7.43
CA SER A 180 11.69 -13.56 -8.57
C SER A 180 11.09 -12.20 -8.18
N PRO A 181 11.55 -11.07 -8.76
CA PRO A 181 11.06 -9.74 -8.44
C PRO A 181 9.54 -9.61 -8.47
N LYS A 182 8.87 -10.22 -9.48
CA LYS A 182 7.41 -10.25 -9.59
C LYS A 182 6.74 -10.94 -8.39
N LYS A 183 7.18 -12.16 -8.03
CA LYS A 183 6.62 -12.90 -6.89
C LYS A 183 6.91 -12.21 -5.57
N PHE A 184 8.05 -11.58 -5.46
CA PHE A 184 8.45 -10.79 -4.31
C PHE A 184 7.55 -9.56 -4.13
N THR A 185 7.32 -8.79 -5.21
CA THR A 185 6.38 -7.66 -5.24
C THR A 185 4.98 -8.09 -4.83
N TRP A 186 4.49 -9.21 -5.36
CA TRP A 186 3.15 -9.74 -4.99
C TRP A 186 3.04 -10.10 -3.52
N ARG A 187 4.10 -10.65 -2.93
CA ARG A 187 4.13 -10.91 -1.48
C ARG A 187 4.05 -9.62 -0.68
N TYR A 188 4.75 -8.58 -1.12
CA TYR A 188 4.68 -7.28 -0.46
C TYR A 188 3.27 -6.67 -0.55
N ILE A 189 2.63 -6.72 -1.72
CA ILE A 189 1.27 -6.22 -1.91
C ILE A 189 0.27 -6.98 -1.01
N GLY A 190 0.45 -8.29 -0.84
CA GLY A 190 -0.34 -9.05 0.14
C GLY A 190 -0.22 -8.47 1.55
N ARG A 191 1.01 -8.19 2.01
CA ARG A 191 1.25 -7.55 3.32
C ARG A 191 0.69 -6.12 3.39
N PHE A 192 0.77 -5.36 2.31
CA PHE A 192 0.16 -4.04 2.23
C PHE A 192 -1.36 -4.12 2.48
N LYS A 193 -2.05 -5.05 1.81
CA LYS A 193 -3.49 -5.29 2.01
C LYS A 193 -3.82 -5.78 3.42
N GLU A 194 -3.01 -6.66 3.99
CA GLU A 194 -3.15 -7.13 5.38
C GLU A 194 -2.97 -5.98 6.38
N ASN A 195 -2.00 -5.09 6.14
CA ASN A 195 -1.78 -3.90 6.97
C ASN A 195 -2.97 -2.93 6.88
N THR A 196 -3.51 -2.68 5.67
CA THR A 196 -4.73 -1.89 5.47
C THR A 196 -5.91 -2.46 6.29
N ALA A 197 -6.09 -3.77 6.25
CA ALA A 197 -7.11 -4.46 7.04
C ALA A 197 -6.87 -4.30 8.55
N SER A 198 -5.62 -4.39 9.00
CA SER A 198 -5.24 -4.19 10.41
C SER A 198 -5.52 -2.76 10.89
N MET A 199 -5.16 -1.75 10.08
CA MET A 199 -5.44 -0.34 10.39
C MET A 199 -6.94 -0.07 10.45
N SER A 200 -7.73 -0.64 9.51
CA SER A 200 -9.20 -0.55 9.52
C SER A 200 -9.79 -1.17 10.78
N LYS A 201 -9.27 -2.32 11.21
CA LYS A 201 -9.71 -2.95 12.46
C LYS A 201 -9.45 -2.07 13.67
N ILE A 202 -8.24 -1.52 13.81
CA ILE A 202 -7.89 -0.60 14.91
C ILE A 202 -8.79 0.63 14.90
N LEU A 203 -9.08 1.17 13.70
CA LEU A 203 -9.99 2.30 13.55
C LEU A 203 -11.39 1.96 14.10
N VAL A 204 -11.97 0.83 13.67
CA VAL A 204 -13.31 0.40 14.10
C VAL A 204 -13.35 0.09 15.59
N ASP A 205 -12.31 -0.52 16.16
CA ASP A 205 -12.18 -0.75 17.59
C ASP A 205 -12.23 0.59 18.38
N ARG A 206 -11.50 1.61 17.91
CA ARG A 206 -11.52 2.96 18.53
C ARG A 206 -12.86 3.65 18.35
N LEU A 207 -13.45 3.62 17.15
CA LEU A 207 -14.79 4.15 16.88
C LEU A 207 -15.84 3.52 17.80
N SER A 208 -15.75 2.21 18.03
CA SER A 208 -16.63 1.48 18.93
C SER A 208 -16.63 2.00 20.38
N GLY A 209 -15.57 2.68 20.81
CA GLY A 209 -15.48 3.34 22.10
C GLY A 209 -16.01 4.78 22.09
N GLU A 210 -16.20 5.37 20.89
CA GLU A 210 -16.66 6.75 20.72
C GLU A 210 -18.17 6.85 20.52
N ILE A 211 -18.83 5.78 20.08
CA ILE A 211 -20.27 5.64 19.83
C ILE A 211 -20.92 4.83 20.95
#